data_80a71c1f45e1d8c5dedfd1ec692263e8
#
_entry.id   80a71c1f45e1d8c5dedfd1ec692263e8
#
_cell.length_a   1.000
_cell.length_b   1.000
_cell.length_c   1.000
_cell.angle_alpha   90.00
_cell.angle_beta   90.00
_cell.angle_gamma   90.00
#
_symmetry.space_group_name_H-M   'P 1'
#
loop_
_entity.id
_entity.type
_entity.pdbx_description
1 polymer ?
#
loop_
_entity_poly.entity_id
_entity_poly.type
_entity_poly.pdbx_seq_one_letter_code
_entity_poly.pdbx_strand_id
1 'polypeptide(L)'
;MKKFFRILAVTMLLAVMATTLCSCGVPSDATKAKANLEKNGYTVFMVQGSYKGSIISINTGVEYTVTGTNGEETVAIIYCSAKESADKAYNEYKEKHDKSLKELKARYDDGKITKENYDKDKAALDNIKFGKSGKVFYSGTKAGVKAAC
;
A
#
# COMPACT_ATOMS: atom_id res chain seq x y z
N MET A 1 -2.15 24.46 -40.40
CA MET A 1 -3.03 23.56 -39.61
C MET A 1 -2.47 22.15 -39.41
N LYS A 2 -1.97 21.45 -40.46
CA LYS A 2 -1.44 20.05 -40.32
C LYS A 2 -0.23 19.86 -39.38
N LYS A 3 0.63 20.87 -39.22
CA LYS A 3 1.79 20.82 -38.30
C LYS A 3 1.41 20.95 -36.82
N PHE A 4 0.37 21.74 -36.51
CA PHE A 4 -0.14 21.91 -35.14
C PHE A 4 -0.79 20.63 -34.59
N PHE A 5 -1.54 19.92 -35.44
CA PHE A 5 -2.14 18.63 -35.08
C PHE A 5 -1.10 17.53 -34.79
N ARG A 6 0.04 17.56 -35.50
CA ARG A 6 1.12 16.59 -35.25
C ARG A 6 1.84 16.82 -33.93
N ILE A 7 2.05 18.09 -33.55
CA ILE A 7 2.70 18.44 -32.27
C ILE A 7 1.75 18.12 -31.11
N LEU A 8 0.45 18.40 -31.25
CA LEU A 8 -0.55 18.06 -30.23
C LEU A 8 -0.69 16.55 -30.04
N ALA A 9 -0.64 15.76 -31.11
CA ALA A 9 -0.69 14.31 -31.05
C ALA A 9 0.54 13.69 -30.38
N VAL A 10 1.75 14.25 -30.62
CA VAL A 10 3.00 13.77 -30.00
C VAL A 10 3.04 14.14 -28.52
N THR A 11 2.56 15.32 -28.11
CA THR A 11 2.50 15.70 -26.69
C THR A 11 1.45 14.90 -25.93
N MET A 12 0.29 14.56 -26.52
CA MET A 12 -0.67 13.63 -25.92
C MET A 12 -0.12 12.21 -25.81
N LEU A 13 0.61 11.73 -26.80
CA LEU A 13 1.23 10.39 -26.77
C LEU A 13 2.29 10.29 -25.67
N LEU A 14 3.11 11.34 -25.47
CA LEU A 14 4.09 11.42 -24.40
C LEU A 14 3.45 11.49 -23.01
N ALA A 15 2.33 12.20 -22.87
CA ALA A 15 1.57 12.26 -21.62
C ALA A 15 0.94 10.90 -21.28
N VAL A 16 0.43 10.17 -22.26
CA VAL A 16 -0.13 8.82 -22.08
C VAL A 16 0.96 7.80 -21.74
N MET A 17 2.16 7.92 -22.32
CA MET A 17 3.28 7.04 -21.98
C MET A 17 3.81 7.30 -20.56
N ALA A 18 3.74 8.54 -20.07
CA ALA A 18 4.13 8.85 -18.69
C ALA A 18 3.16 8.26 -17.65
N THR A 19 1.90 8.04 -18.01
CA THR A 19 0.90 7.42 -17.11
C THR A 19 0.89 5.90 -17.15
N THR A 20 1.41 5.26 -18.21
CA THR A 20 1.44 3.80 -18.35
C THR A 20 2.69 3.15 -17.75
N LEU A 21 3.71 3.93 -17.35
CA LEU A 21 4.91 3.41 -16.68
C LEU A 21 4.74 3.24 -15.16
N CYS A 22 3.58 3.54 -14.58
CA CYS A 22 3.24 3.25 -13.19
C CYS A 22 2.63 1.84 -13.01
N SER A 23 3.08 0.85 -13.77
CA SER A 23 2.98 -0.58 -13.42
C SER A 23 4.02 -0.93 -12.33
N CYS A 24 4.49 0.05 -11.60
CA CYS A 24 5.50 -0.11 -10.59
C CYS A 24 4.86 -0.57 -9.29
N GLY A 25 5.25 -1.75 -8.84
CA GLY A 25 5.13 -2.11 -7.43
C GLY A 25 5.92 -1.11 -6.57
N VAL A 26 5.70 -1.17 -5.28
CA VAL A 26 6.48 -0.37 -4.30
C VAL A 26 7.99 -0.55 -4.57
N PRO A 27 8.79 0.55 -4.57
CA PRO A 27 10.24 0.46 -4.85
C PRO A 27 10.95 -0.53 -3.94
N SER A 28 11.95 -1.23 -4.48
CA SER A 28 12.82 -2.11 -3.68
C SER A 28 13.80 -1.34 -2.78
N ASP A 29 13.90 -0.03 -2.95
CA ASP A 29 14.74 0.88 -2.17
C ASP A 29 13.85 1.70 -1.21
N ALA A 30 14.15 1.62 0.10
CA ALA A 30 13.40 2.29 1.15
C ALA A 30 13.48 3.83 1.05
N THR A 31 14.64 4.35 0.66
CA THR A 31 14.86 5.80 0.49
C THR A 31 14.01 6.35 -0.65
N LYS A 32 13.91 5.58 -1.75
CA LYS A 32 13.07 5.96 -2.89
C LYS A 32 11.58 5.96 -2.53
N ALA A 33 11.11 4.94 -1.81
CA ALA A 33 9.72 4.90 -1.35
C ALA A 33 9.41 6.08 -0.40
N LYS A 34 10.34 6.39 0.53
CA LYS A 34 10.24 7.57 1.40
C LYS A 34 10.11 8.85 0.58
N ALA A 35 11.01 9.08 -0.37
CA ALA A 35 11.00 10.28 -1.22
C ALA A 35 9.72 10.40 -2.05
N ASN A 36 9.20 9.29 -2.60
CA ASN A 36 7.93 9.28 -3.32
C ASN A 36 6.76 9.70 -2.43
N LEU A 37 6.68 9.15 -1.22
CA LEU A 37 5.64 9.49 -0.24
C LEU A 37 5.71 10.97 0.15
N GLU A 38 6.90 11.48 0.50
CA GLU A 38 7.11 12.90 0.84
C GLU A 38 6.70 13.82 -0.31
N LYS A 39 7.07 13.49 -1.56
CA LYS A 39 6.66 14.21 -2.76
C LYS A 39 5.15 14.25 -2.94
N ASN A 40 4.44 13.21 -2.50
CA ASN A 40 2.97 13.12 -2.55
C ASN A 40 2.29 13.69 -1.28
N GLY A 41 3.02 14.43 -0.43
CA GLY A 41 2.47 15.14 0.73
C GLY A 41 2.23 14.26 1.96
N TYR A 42 2.88 13.10 2.06
CA TYR A 42 2.81 12.25 3.24
C TYR A 42 3.84 12.66 4.27
N THR A 43 3.45 12.64 5.53
CA THR A 43 4.40 12.63 6.65
C THR A 43 4.99 11.23 6.75
N VAL A 44 6.30 11.10 6.65
CA VAL A 44 6.98 9.81 6.54
C VAL A 44 7.93 9.56 7.70
N PHE A 45 7.84 8.37 8.26
CA PHE A 45 8.80 7.85 9.24
C PHE A 45 9.50 6.64 8.64
N MET A 46 10.83 6.63 8.73
CA MET A 46 11.66 5.50 8.31
C MET A 46 12.52 5.08 9.50
N VAL A 47 12.43 3.82 9.87
CA VAL A 47 13.20 3.23 10.98
C VAL A 47 13.96 2.00 10.50
N GLN A 48 15.14 1.78 11.07
CA GLN A 48 15.87 0.55 10.87
C GLN A 48 15.27 -0.55 11.76
N GLY A 49 14.99 -1.72 11.15
CA GLY A 49 14.33 -2.82 11.84
C GLY A 49 12.80 -2.71 11.87
N SER A 50 12.17 -3.47 12.76
CA SER A 50 10.72 -3.50 12.93
C SER A 50 10.23 -2.34 13.80
N TYR A 51 9.15 -1.68 13.38
CA TYR A 51 8.47 -0.68 14.19
C TYR A 51 7.55 -1.36 15.24
N LYS A 52 7.71 -1.01 16.52
CA LYS A 52 6.82 -1.45 17.60
C LYS A 52 5.45 -0.79 17.42
N GLY A 53 4.49 -1.46 16.87
CA GLY A 53 3.16 -0.93 16.50
C GLY A 53 2.74 -1.38 15.11
N SER A 54 3.62 -2.06 14.40
CA SER A 54 3.27 -2.76 13.16
C SER A 54 2.25 -3.87 13.47
N ILE A 55 1.18 -3.92 12.68
CA ILE A 55 0.15 -4.97 12.72
C ILE A 55 0.76 -6.36 12.46
N ILE A 56 2.01 -6.41 12.03
CA ILE A 56 2.74 -7.61 11.62
C ILE A 56 3.80 -7.93 12.66
N SER A 57 3.71 -9.11 13.24
CA SER A 57 4.64 -9.60 14.28
C SER A 57 5.95 -10.15 13.69
N ILE A 58 6.48 -9.55 12.62
CA ILE A 58 7.78 -9.96 12.05
C ILE A 58 8.87 -9.32 12.87
N ASN A 59 9.42 -10.08 13.80
CA ASN A 59 10.52 -9.62 14.67
C ASN A 59 11.91 -9.96 14.14
N THR A 60 12.00 -10.71 13.03
CA THR A 60 13.27 -11.16 12.46
C THR A 60 13.36 -10.90 10.98
N GLY A 61 14.51 -10.41 10.53
CA GLY A 61 14.78 -10.21 9.12
C GLY A 61 14.15 -8.93 8.51
N VAL A 62 13.79 -7.93 9.33
CA VAL A 62 13.40 -6.60 8.86
C VAL A 62 14.62 -5.68 8.86
N GLU A 63 14.95 -5.12 7.72
CA GLU A 63 16.04 -4.14 7.57
C GLU A 63 15.53 -2.72 7.80
N TYR A 64 14.41 -2.37 7.15
CA TYR A 64 13.79 -1.04 7.27
C TYR A 64 12.27 -1.16 7.29
N THR A 65 11.64 -0.25 8.01
CA THR A 65 10.22 0.02 7.93
C THR A 65 10.00 1.47 7.54
N VAL A 66 9.23 1.70 6.47
CA VAL A 66 8.79 3.02 6.04
C VAL A 66 7.30 3.11 6.26
N THR A 67 6.85 4.11 7.02
CA THR A 67 5.44 4.40 7.22
C THR A 67 5.13 5.80 6.75
N GLY A 68 4.02 5.97 6.07
CA GLY A 68 3.56 7.26 5.60
C GLY A 68 2.10 7.49 5.96
N THR A 69 1.75 8.73 6.31
CA THR A 69 0.37 9.12 6.55
C THR A 69 0.09 10.50 5.95
N ASN A 70 -1.10 10.66 5.39
CA ASN A 70 -1.63 11.92 4.92
C ASN A 70 -3.12 11.98 5.28
N GLY A 71 -3.42 12.48 6.49
CA GLY A 71 -4.77 12.45 7.04
C GLY A 71 -5.29 11.03 7.23
N GLU A 72 -6.29 10.64 6.44
CA GLU A 72 -6.91 9.31 6.49
C GLU A 72 -6.13 8.24 5.71
N GLU A 73 -5.23 8.65 4.84
CA GLU A 73 -4.45 7.76 4.00
C GLU A 73 -3.19 7.29 4.72
N THR A 74 -2.96 6.00 4.72
CA THR A 74 -1.81 5.38 5.38
C THR A 74 -1.16 4.32 4.53
N VAL A 75 0.16 4.13 4.71
CA VAL A 75 0.92 3.05 4.10
C VAL A 75 2.05 2.61 5.02
N ALA A 76 2.31 1.32 5.05
CA ALA A 76 3.48 0.71 5.68
C ALA A 76 4.20 -0.17 4.67
N ILE A 77 5.51 -0.03 4.58
CA ILE A 77 6.38 -0.77 3.68
C ILE A 77 7.50 -1.37 4.51
N ILE A 78 7.66 -2.67 4.44
CA ILE A 78 8.64 -3.44 5.19
C ILE A 78 9.66 -4.02 4.23
N TYR A 79 10.90 -3.65 4.41
CA TYR A 79 12.06 -4.14 3.66
C TYR A 79 12.72 -5.25 4.47
N CYS A 80 12.78 -6.43 3.91
CA CYS A 80 13.31 -7.62 4.57
C CYS A 80 14.70 -7.99 4.03
N SER A 81 15.51 -8.62 4.88
CA SER A 81 16.81 -9.19 4.49
C SER A 81 16.67 -10.39 3.54
N ALA A 82 15.53 -11.11 3.61
CA ALA A 82 15.24 -12.27 2.79
C ALA A 82 13.82 -12.21 2.22
N LYS A 83 13.63 -12.84 1.06
CA LYS A 83 12.32 -12.96 0.40
C LYS A 83 11.32 -13.74 1.26
N GLU A 84 11.80 -14.77 1.95
CA GLU A 84 11.00 -15.63 2.83
C GLU A 84 10.35 -14.83 3.97
N SER A 85 11.04 -13.79 4.47
CA SER A 85 10.49 -12.89 5.49
C SER A 85 9.35 -12.04 4.93
N ALA A 86 9.49 -11.53 3.70
CA ALA A 86 8.41 -10.80 3.02
C ALA A 86 7.22 -11.72 2.67
N ASP A 87 7.50 -12.97 2.29
CA ASP A 87 6.46 -13.97 2.03
C ASP A 87 5.67 -14.30 3.30
N LYS A 88 6.37 -14.45 4.43
CA LYS A 88 5.74 -14.67 5.75
C LYS A 88 4.87 -13.48 6.14
N ALA A 89 5.38 -12.25 6.00
CA ALA A 89 4.64 -11.02 6.26
C ALA A 89 3.33 -10.96 5.48
N TYR A 90 3.42 -11.22 4.20
CA TYR A 90 2.27 -11.22 3.30
C TYR A 90 1.22 -12.26 3.73
N ASN A 91 1.63 -13.49 4.03
CA ASN A 91 0.73 -14.57 4.40
C ASN A 91 0.03 -14.28 5.73
N GLU A 92 0.77 -13.81 6.75
CA GLU A 92 0.19 -13.43 8.05
C GLU A 92 -0.81 -12.26 7.90
N TYR A 93 -0.46 -11.26 7.10
CA TYR A 93 -1.36 -10.13 6.86
C TYR A 93 -2.63 -10.56 6.12
N LYS A 94 -2.47 -11.38 5.08
CA LYS A 94 -3.59 -11.92 4.32
C LYS A 94 -4.55 -12.70 5.21
N GLU A 95 -4.03 -13.58 6.06
CA GLU A 95 -4.84 -14.37 7.00
C GLU A 95 -5.63 -13.45 7.96
N LYS A 96 -4.97 -12.45 8.54
CA LYS A 96 -5.62 -11.47 9.42
C LYS A 96 -6.70 -10.67 8.69
N HIS A 97 -6.42 -10.21 7.48
CA HIS A 97 -7.38 -9.48 6.66
C HIS A 97 -8.61 -10.33 6.31
N ASP A 98 -8.38 -11.57 5.85
CA ASP A 98 -9.45 -12.50 5.51
C ASP A 98 -10.30 -12.86 6.75
N LYS A 99 -9.66 -13.00 7.92
CA LYS A 99 -10.32 -13.22 9.20
C LYS A 99 -11.19 -12.02 9.57
N SER A 100 -10.68 -10.80 9.45
CA SER A 100 -11.42 -9.58 9.74
C SER A 100 -12.69 -9.45 8.89
N LEU A 101 -12.60 -9.78 7.59
CA LEU A 101 -13.77 -9.79 6.70
C LEU A 101 -14.82 -10.83 7.14
N LYS A 102 -14.39 -12.04 7.53
CA LYS A 102 -15.29 -13.09 8.01
C LYS A 102 -15.97 -12.71 9.32
N GLU A 103 -15.21 -12.14 10.27
CA GLU A 103 -15.75 -11.69 11.57
C GLU A 103 -16.74 -10.53 11.39
N LEU A 104 -16.43 -9.57 10.50
CA LEU A 104 -17.32 -8.48 10.18
C LEU A 104 -18.66 -9.01 9.63
N LYS A 105 -18.59 -9.96 8.68
CA LYS A 105 -19.78 -10.59 8.11
C LYS A 105 -20.59 -11.35 9.18
N ALA A 106 -19.93 -12.14 10.02
CA ALA A 106 -20.60 -12.88 11.09
C ALA A 106 -21.33 -11.95 12.06
N ARG A 107 -20.71 -10.82 12.45
CA ARG A 107 -21.35 -9.82 13.33
C ARG A 107 -22.59 -9.20 12.68
N TYR A 108 -22.59 -9.01 11.38
CA TYR A 108 -23.74 -8.51 10.64
C TYR A 108 -24.85 -9.56 10.56
N ASP A 109 -24.51 -10.80 10.19
CA ASP A 109 -25.45 -11.92 10.07
C ASP A 109 -26.11 -12.24 11.40
N ASP A 110 -25.37 -12.09 12.54
CA ASP A 110 -25.86 -12.23 13.92
C ASP A 110 -26.71 -11.02 14.40
N GLY A 111 -26.88 -9.99 13.58
CA GLY A 111 -27.61 -8.77 13.96
C GLY A 111 -26.88 -7.90 15.00
N LYS A 112 -25.58 -8.11 15.24
CA LYS A 112 -24.77 -7.36 16.22
C LYS A 112 -24.35 -5.98 15.74
N ILE A 113 -24.43 -5.73 14.44
CA ILE A 113 -24.16 -4.42 13.82
C ILE A 113 -25.22 -4.12 12.76
N THR A 114 -25.48 -2.82 12.55
CA THR A 114 -26.39 -2.35 11.51
C THR A 114 -25.79 -2.53 10.13
N LYS A 115 -26.66 -2.52 9.09
CA LYS A 115 -26.21 -2.54 7.69
C LYS A 115 -25.28 -1.36 7.38
N GLU A 116 -25.59 -0.18 7.86
CA GLU A 116 -24.77 1.03 7.66
C GLU A 116 -23.34 0.84 8.22
N ASN A 117 -23.21 0.34 9.45
CA ASN A 117 -21.92 0.06 10.07
C ASN A 117 -21.18 -1.06 9.31
N TYR A 118 -21.90 -2.10 8.89
CA TYR A 118 -21.30 -3.17 8.08
C TYR A 118 -20.74 -2.62 6.75
N ASP A 119 -21.52 -1.83 6.01
CA ASP A 119 -21.12 -1.27 4.72
C ASP A 119 -19.91 -0.33 4.89
N LYS A 120 -19.89 0.50 5.95
CA LYS A 120 -18.79 1.40 6.29
C LYS A 120 -17.50 0.62 6.60
N ASP A 121 -17.57 -0.34 7.51
CA ASP A 121 -16.40 -1.11 7.94
C ASP A 121 -15.88 -1.98 6.79
N LYS A 122 -16.79 -2.54 5.99
CA LYS A 122 -16.43 -3.30 4.78
C LYS A 122 -15.71 -2.41 3.75
N ALA A 123 -16.21 -1.20 3.50
CA ALA A 123 -15.57 -0.27 2.58
C ALA A 123 -14.15 0.11 3.05
N ALA A 124 -13.95 0.27 4.36
CA ALA A 124 -12.62 0.52 4.93
C ALA A 124 -11.66 -0.66 4.68
N LEU A 125 -12.11 -1.90 4.90
CA LEU A 125 -11.32 -3.11 4.61
C LEU A 125 -11.05 -3.27 3.12
N ASP A 126 -12.04 -3.02 2.27
CA ASP A 126 -11.92 -3.09 0.80
C ASP A 126 -10.98 -1.99 0.24
N ASN A 127 -10.78 -0.88 0.99
CA ASN A 127 -9.81 0.17 0.62
C ASN A 127 -8.37 -0.22 0.93
N ILE A 128 -8.13 -1.27 1.70
CA ILE A 128 -6.78 -1.76 1.99
C ILE A 128 -6.22 -2.48 0.77
N LYS A 129 -5.01 -2.09 0.38
CA LYS A 129 -4.18 -2.77 -0.60
C LYS A 129 -2.93 -3.31 0.09
N PHE A 130 -2.62 -4.56 -0.14
CA PHE A 130 -1.38 -5.17 0.34
C PHE A 130 -0.78 -6.08 -0.72
N GLY A 131 0.51 -6.31 -0.61
CA GLY A 131 1.23 -7.14 -1.56
C GLY A 131 2.68 -7.32 -1.18
N LYS A 132 3.41 -8.03 -2.05
CA LYS A 132 4.84 -8.25 -1.91
C LYS A 132 5.54 -8.17 -3.25
N SER A 133 6.81 -7.78 -3.23
CA SER A 133 7.69 -7.77 -4.39
C SER A 133 9.11 -8.05 -3.94
N GLY A 134 9.67 -9.21 -4.32
CA GLY A 134 10.98 -9.63 -3.86
C GLY A 134 11.07 -9.68 -2.34
N LYS A 135 11.93 -8.84 -1.76
CA LYS A 135 12.15 -8.72 -0.30
C LYS A 135 11.26 -7.66 0.37
N VAL A 136 10.29 -7.09 -0.35
CA VAL A 136 9.44 -6.01 0.15
C VAL A 136 8.03 -6.53 0.37
N PHE A 137 7.48 -6.30 1.56
CA PHE A 137 6.05 -6.39 1.86
C PHE A 137 5.49 -4.99 2.05
N TYR A 138 4.25 -4.75 1.61
CA TYR A 138 3.58 -3.47 1.82
C TYR A 138 2.09 -3.66 2.11
N SER A 139 1.54 -2.75 2.89
CA SER A 139 0.10 -2.64 3.16
C SER A 139 -0.29 -1.19 3.43
N GLY A 140 -1.52 -0.83 3.12
CA GLY A 140 -2.05 0.51 3.36
C GLY A 140 -3.32 0.77 2.58
N THR A 141 -3.81 1.98 2.63
CA THR A 141 -4.90 2.40 1.74
C THR A 141 -4.45 2.36 0.29
N LYS A 142 -5.39 2.18 -0.63
CA LYS A 142 -5.08 2.15 -2.08
C LYS A 142 -4.31 3.39 -2.52
N ALA A 143 -4.70 4.58 -2.01
CA ALA A 143 -4.01 5.83 -2.31
C ALA A 143 -2.60 5.87 -1.71
N GLY A 144 -2.44 5.46 -0.45
CA GLY A 144 -1.13 5.40 0.21
C GLY A 144 -0.14 4.48 -0.50
N VAL A 145 -0.58 3.28 -0.89
CA VAL A 145 0.27 2.36 -1.67
C VAL A 145 0.63 2.94 -3.04
N LYS A 146 -0.33 3.61 -3.71
CA LYS A 146 -0.07 4.29 -4.99
C LYS A 146 0.94 5.43 -4.85
N ALA A 147 0.86 6.21 -3.77
CA ALA A 147 1.76 7.32 -3.50
C ALA A 147 3.21 6.87 -3.24
N ALA A 148 3.41 5.65 -2.74
CA ALA A 148 4.73 5.07 -2.51
C ALA A 148 5.44 4.61 -3.80
N CYS A 149 4.69 4.38 -4.88
CA CYS A 149 5.21 3.96 -6.18
C CYS A 149 5.74 5.13 -6.98
#